data_e6572f759c59262a77083405abde5c93
#
_entry.id   e6572f759c59262a77083405abde5c93
#
_cell.length_a   1.000
_cell.length_b   1.000
_cell.length_c   1.000
_cell.angle_alpha   90.00
_cell.angle_beta   90.00
_cell.angle_gamma   90.00
#
_symmetry.space_group_name_H-M   'P 1'
#
loop_
_entity.id
_entity.type
_entity.pdbx_description
1 polymer ?
#
loop_
_entity_poly.entity_id
_entity_poly.type
_entity_poly.pdbx_seq_one_letter_code
_entity_poly.pdbx_strand_id
1 'polypeptide(L)'
;MIYVDDAGLMKHDRAWFHLVADSLDELHRFAATLGLPERAFHRGARHPHYDVPDDLRQRAISLGAMPIYTRDAVRISRKLRDR
;
A
#
# COMPACT_ATOMS: atom_id res chain seq x y z
N MET A 1 7.07 5.33 -8.20
CA MET A 1 7.10 3.86 -8.08
C MET A 1 6.13 3.39 -7.01
N ILE A 2 5.34 2.39 -7.32
CA ILE A 2 4.35 1.82 -6.41
C ILE A 2 4.82 0.45 -5.97
N TYR A 3 4.61 0.12 -4.69
CA TYR A 3 5.03 -1.15 -4.11
C TYR A 3 3.89 -1.76 -3.30
N VAL A 4 3.85 -3.08 -3.23
CA VAL A 4 2.91 -3.80 -2.38
C VAL A 4 3.65 -4.94 -1.68
N ASP A 5 3.41 -5.07 -0.36
CA ASP A 5 4.17 -6.04 0.43
C ASP A 5 3.53 -7.44 0.45
N ASP A 6 4.13 -8.31 1.24
CA ASP A 6 3.71 -9.70 1.41
C ASP A 6 3.24 -9.99 2.85
N ALA A 7 2.77 -8.97 3.58
CA ALA A 7 2.41 -9.10 4.99
C ALA A 7 1.36 -10.18 5.23
N GLY A 8 0.27 -10.17 4.48
CA GLY A 8 -0.78 -11.17 4.61
C GLY A 8 -1.44 -11.16 5.97
N LEU A 9 -1.64 -9.98 6.57
CA LEU A 9 -2.25 -9.88 7.89
C LEU A 9 -3.73 -10.25 7.84
N MET A 10 -4.12 -11.23 8.64
CA MET A 10 -5.50 -11.70 8.66
C MET A 10 -6.41 -10.78 9.46
N LYS A 11 -7.47 -10.26 8.81
CA LYS A 11 -8.53 -9.46 9.42
C LYS A 11 -9.84 -9.77 8.71
N HIS A 12 -10.90 -9.98 9.47
CA HIS A 12 -12.23 -10.21 8.89
C HIS A 12 -12.21 -11.32 7.83
N ASP A 13 -11.47 -12.40 8.12
CA ASP A 13 -11.34 -13.59 7.26
C ASP A 13 -10.67 -13.30 5.91
N ARG A 14 -9.91 -12.20 5.81
CA ARG A 14 -9.15 -11.85 4.60
C ARG A 14 -7.71 -11.55 4.95
N ALA A 15 -6.82 -11.81 4.01
CA ALA A 15 -5.42 -11.40 4.12
C ALA A 15 -5.27 -9.98 3.58
N TRP A 16 -4.55 -9.13 4.31
CA TRP A 16 -4.35 -7.72 3.96
C TRP A 16 -2.88 -7.43 3.77
N PHE A 17 -2.59 -6.54 2.83
CA PHE A 17 -1.23 -6.18 2.41
C PHE A 17 -1.11 -4.67 2.40
N HIS A 18 0.14 -4.17 2.50
CA HIS A 18 0.40 -2.73 2.51
C HIS A 18 0.76 -2.25 1.11
N LEU A 19 0.05 -1.22 0.64
CA LEU A 19 0.34 -0.53 -0.61
C LEU A 19 1.05 0.77 -0.26
N VAL A 20 2.26 0.97 -0.78
CA VAL A 20 3.10 2.13 -0.49
C VAL A 20 3.71 2.66 -1.78
N ALA A 21 4.29 3.85 -1.73
CA ALA A 21 4.92 4.48 -2.88
C ALA A 21 6.03 5.42 -2.45
N ASP A 22 6.83 5.87 -3.42
CA ASP A 22 7.91 6.83 -3.17
C ASP A 22 7.39 8.24 -2.87
N SER A 23 6.15 8.55 -3.30
CA SER A 23 5.51 9.82 -2.99
C SER A 23 4.04 9.62 -2.66
N LEU A 24 3.48 10.55 -1.87
CA LEU A 24 2.07 10.50 -1.52
C LEU A 24 1.18 10.71 -2.75
N ASP A 25 1.58 11.60 -3.66
CA ASP A 25 0.81 11.82 -4.88
C ASP A 25 0.67 10.55 -5.72
N GLU A 26 1.77 9.84 -5.91
CA GLU A 26 1.73 8.56 -6.62
C GLU A 26 0.83 7.56 -5.91
N LEU A 27 0.97 7.48 -4.59
CA LEU A 27 0.19 6.53 -3.80
C LEU A 27 -1.31 6.79 -3.94
N HIS A 28 -1.72 8.05 -3.78
CA HIS A 28 -3.14 8.41 -3.86
C HIS A 28 -3.70 8.20 -5.26
N ARG A 29 -2.96 8.52 -6.30
CA ARG A 29 -3.38 8.30 -7.68
C ARG A 29 -3.56 6.82 -7.98
N PHE A 30 -2.61 6.02 -7.55
CA PHE A 30 -2.68 4.57 -7.79
C PHE A 30 -3.83 3.95 -7.02
N ALA A 31 -4.02 4.36 -5.76
CA ALA A 31 -5.13 3.89 -4.93
C ALA A 31 -6.48 4.20 -5.58
N ALA A 32 -6.62 5.40 -6.15
CA ALA A 32 -7.84 5.78 -6.88
C ALA A 32 -8.07 4.87 -8.09
N THR A 33 -7.01 4.54 -8.81
CA THR A 33 -7.09 3.61 -9.95
C THR A 33 -7.58 2.22 -9.53
N LEU A 34 -7.22 1.80 -8.31
CA LEU A 34 -7.68 0.53 -7.75
C LEU A 34 -9.11 0.61 -7.20
N GLY A 35 -9.71 1.81 -7.17
CA GLY A 35 -11.04 2.01 -6.61
C GLY A 35 -11.04 2.16 -5.09
N LEU A 36 -9.88 2.41 -4.48
CA LEU A 36 -9.82 2.62 -3.03
C LEU A 36 -10.27 4.03 -2.68
N PRO A 37 -11.18 4.19 -1.70
CA PRO A 37 -11.57 5.52 -1.24
C PRO A 37 -10.44 6.16 -0.44
N GLU A 38 -10.39 7.49 -0.45
CA GLU A 38 -9.37 8.23 0.28
C GLU A 38 -9.39 7.93 1.79
N ARG A 39 -10.58 7.64 2.34
CA ARG A 39 -10.71 7.28 3.76
C ARG A 39 -10.00 5.98 4.13
N ALA A 40 -9.63 5.16 3.14
CA ALA A 40 -8.86 3.93 3.36
C ALA A 40 -7.38 4.20 3.62
N PHE A 41 -6.93 5.45 3.47
CA PHE A 41 -5.56 5.83 3.70
C PHE A 41 -5.24 5.91 5.20
N HIS A 42 -4.18 5.24 5.61
CA HIS A 42 -3.71 5.25 7.00
C HIS A 42 -2.70 6.38 7.22
N ARG A 43 -3.21 7.58 7.44
CA ARG A 43 -2.42 8.81 7.56
C ARG A 43 -1.65 8.87 8.87
N GLY A 44 -2.26 8.44 9.96
CA GLY A 44 -1.68 8.52 11.29
C GLY A 44 -0.65 7.44 11.61
N ALA A 45 -0.43 6.50 10.71
CA ALA A 45 0.54 5.44 10.90
C ALA A 45 1.97 5.96 10.78
N ARG A 46 2.94 5.26 11.38
CA ARG A 46 4.36 5.60 11.25
C ARG A 46 4.84 5.51 9.81
N HIS A 47 4.15 4.70 9.00
CA HIS A 47 4.44 4.52 7.59
C HIS A 47 3.13 4.66 6.81
N PRO A 48 2.88 5.82 6.21
CA PRO A 48 1.65 6.07 5.46
C PRO A 48 1.42 5.02 4.37
N HIS A 49 0.24 4.44 4.34
CA HIS A 49 -0.08 3.33 3.42
C HIS A 49 -1.58 3.15 3.24
N TYR A 50 -1.95 2.33 2.25
CA TYR A 50 -3.30 1.77 2.13
C TYR A 50 -3.23 0.28 2.42
N ASP A 51 -4.26 -0.26 3.06
CA ASP A 51 -4.41 -1.71 3.20
C ASP A 51 -5.20 -2.23 2.00
N VAL A 52 -4.71 -3.29 1.36
CA VAL A 52 -5.39 -3.90 0.22
C VAL A 52 -5.57 -5.40 0.46
N PRO A 53 -6.74 -5.96 0.14
CA PRO A 53 -6.94 -7.41 0.20
C PRO A 53 -6.24 -8.10 -0.98
N ASP A 54 -6.20 -9.43 -0.94
CA ASP A 54 -5.44 -10.21 -1.91
C ASP A 54 -5.84 -9.94 -3.37
N ASP A 55 -7.12 -9.83 -3.66
CA ASP A 55 -7.59 -9.56 -5.03
C ASP A 55 -7.09 -8.21 -5.55
N LEU A 56 -7.10 -7.18 -4.71
CA LEU A 56 -6.58 -5.87 -5.10
C LEU A 56 -5.05 -5.87 -5.14
N ARG A 57 -4.39 -6.67 -4.31
CA ARG A 57 -2.94 -6.85 -4.40
C ARG A 57 -2.55 -7.42 -5.77
N GLN A 58 -3.26 -8.46 -6.21
CA GLN A 58 -3.02 -9.06 -7.52
C GLN A 58 -3.21 -8.04 -8.63
N ARG A 59 -4.29 -7.25 -8.55
CA ARG A 59 -4.57 -6.21 -9.54
C ARG A 59 -3.51 -5.13 -9.52
N ALA A 60 -3.06 -4.71 -8.34
CA ALA A 60 -1.99 -3.71 -8.21
C ALA A 60 -0.72 -4.18 -8.91
N ILE A 61 -0.33 -5.45 -8.71
CA ILE A 61 0.84 -6.02 -9.37
C ILE A 61 0.66 -6.01 -10.88
N SER A 62 -0.53 -6.38 -11.37
CA SER A 62 -0.80 -6.38 -12.82
C SER A 62 -0.75 -4.97 -13.42
N LEU A 63 -0.99 -3.94 -12.61
CA LEU A 63 -0.92 -2.55 -13.04
C LEU A 63 0.46 -1.91 -12.81
N GLY A 64 1.44 -2.69 -12.37
CA GLY A 64 2.81 -2.22 -12.26
C GLY A 64 3.36 -2.05 -10.87
N ALA A 65 2.59 -2.35 -9.82
CA ALA A 65 3.12 -2.31 -8.46
C ALA A 65 4.16 -3.40 -8.28
N MET A 66 5.27 -3.07 -7.64
CA MET A 66 6.34 -4.02 -7.38
C MET A 66 6.10 -4.78 -6.09
N PRO A 67 6.07 -6.12 -6.11
CA PRO A 67 6.00 -6.91 -4.87
C PRO A 67 7.30 -6.76 -4.09
N ILE A 68 7.19 -6.49 -2.80
CA ILE A 68 8.34 -6.33 -1.91
C ILE A 68 8.05 -6.99 -0.55
N TYR A 69 9.08 -7.09 0.29
CA TYR A 69 8.90 -7.56 1.67
C TYR A 69 8.37 -6.43 2.54
N THR A 70 7.66 -6.80 3.61
CA THR A 70 7.08 -5.84 4.55
C THR A 70 8.11 -4.87 5.12
N ARG A 71 9.31 -5.35 5.47
CA ARG A 71 10.36 -4.48 6.01
C ARG A 71 10.75 -3.37 5.03
N ASP A 72 10.74 -3.68 3.73
CA ASP A 72 11.06 -2.70 2.69
C ASP A 72 9.92 -1.71 2.52
N ALA A 73 8.67 -2.17 2.61
CA ALA A 73 7.50 -1.30 2.54
C ALA A 73 7.52 -0.28 3.69
N VAL A 74 7.83 -0.73 4.90
CA VAL A 74 7.93 0.16 6.07
C VAL A 74 9.03 1.20 5.85
N ARG A 75 10.19 0.77 5.36
CA ARG A 75 11.32 1.68 5.11
C ARG A 75 10.98 2.75 4.08
N ILE A 76 10.34 2.34 2.97
CA ILE A 76 9.97 3.26 1.89
C ILE A 76 8.93 4.26 2.38
N SER A 77 7.86 3.80 3.02
CA SER A 77 6.77 4.68 3.43
C SER A 77 7.16 5.59 4.60
N ARG A 78 8.08 5.15 5.45
CA ARG A 78 8.58 5.97 6.56
C ARG A 78 9.21 7.28 6.06
N LYS A 79 9.83 7.26 4.89
CA LYS A 79 10.40 8.47 4.29
C LYS A 79 9.35 9.50 3.92
N LEU A 80 8.13 9.08 3.64
CA LEU A 80 7.03 9.99 3.31
C LEU A 80 6.57 10.79 4.52
N ARG A 81 6.66 10.18 5.70
CA ARG A 81 6.27 10.82 6.95
C ARG A 81 7.20 11.98 7.32
N ASP A 82 8.48 11.86 6.97
CA ASP A 82 9.52 12.82 7.36
C ASP A 82 9.59 14.04 6.43
N ARG A 83 8.67 14.16 5.50
CA ARG A 83 8.61 15.29 4.56
C ARG A 83 7.66 16.39 5.03
#